data_6a51db8c81fb4781f5a480c97d89e49d
#
_entry.id   6a51db8c81fb4781f5a480c97d89e49d
#
_cell.length_a   1.000
_cell.length_b   1.000
_cell.length_c   1.000
_cell.angle_alpha   90.00
_cell.angle_beta   90.00
_cell.angle_gamma   90.00
#
_symmetry.space_group_name_H-M   'P 1'
#
loop_
_entity.id
_entity.type
_entity.pdbx_description
1 polymer ?
#
loop_
_entity_poly.entity_id
_entity_poly.type
_entity_poly.pdbx_seq_one_letter_code
_entity_poly.pdbx_strand_id
1 'polypeptide(L)'
;MDNVTPRRYIAHLPTTLAHDWRLFVEDKFMQIAAVLRRTGASVFAVLALGCSSAPAPPPAPVSPAATTILFVGNSFIYGDPAGAAPVVKFYRPATVTDLNGEGIGGVPALFKAMTQQAGLRYDVSLETMPGAGLDAHYDKKLAVISKPYDVVLLQSYSTLDAAKPGNPESLIKYTGLLAQALRAQNPEVDIRLVATWSRADQSYQAGGAWYGQPIDAMALDVRRGYDAAAAAHGFKDGVIPVGEAWNRAIAAGLADANPYDGIGAGQVNLWAPDAYHGSAHGYYLEALTIFGKVTGRDPRTLGADDPVAREIGIDAATAGALQGHAAAQLAAKPEHAGQ
;
A
#
# COMPACT_ATOMS: atom_id res chain seq x y z
N MET A 1 14.71 2.38 -51.64
CA MET A 1 14.80 3.78 -52.03
C MET A 1 13.58 4.42 -51.41
N ASP A 2 13.64 5.05 -50.24
CA ASP A 2 14.20 6.28 -49.83
C ASP A 2 14.48 6.31 -48.33
N ASN A 3 15.69 6.75 -48.01
CA ASN A 3 16.18 7.03 -46.67
C ASN A 3 15.55 8.34 -46.13
N VAL A 4 14.94 8.30 -44.95
CA VAL A 4 14.60 9.52 -44.22
C VAL A 4 15.26 9.47 -42.82
N THR A 5 16.32 10.28 -42.71
CA THR A 5 17.08 10.53 -41.50
C THR A 5 16.32 11.53 -40.58
N PRO A 6 16.18 11.33 -39.25
CA PRO A 6 15.57 12.36 -38.39
C PRO A 6 16.60 13.43 -38.01
N ARG A 7 16.26 14.68 -38.30
CA ARG A 7 16.99 15.89 -37.86
C ARG A 7 16.89 16.06 -36.35
N ARG A 8 18.03 16.19 -35.70
CA ARG A 8 18.17 16.65 -34.31
C ARG A 8 17.89 18.16 -34.27
N TYR A 9 16.91 18.58 -33.48
CA TYR A 9 16.76 19.97 -33.05
C TYR A 9 17.49 20.15 -31.72
N ILE A 10 18.57 20.91 -31.73
CA ILE A 10 19.25 21.43 -30.55
C ILE A 10 18.64 22.79 -30.26
N ALA A 11 17.88 22.90 -29.20
CA ALA A 11 17.40 24.19 -28.68
C ALA A 11 18.44 24.76 -27.72
N HIS A 12 19.10 25.84 -28.10
CA HIS A 12 19.93 26.66 -27.23
C HIS A 12 19.03 27.46 -26.25
N LEU A 13 19.19 27.22 -24.95
CA LEU A 13 18.68 28.10 -23.89
C LEU A 13 19.80 29.11 -23.49
N PRO A 14 19.52 30.37 -23.29
CA PRO A 14 20.51 31.36 -22.91
C PRO A 14 20.84 31.26 -21.41
N THR A 15 22.13 31.15 -21.14
CA THR A 15 22.76 31.29 -19.81
C THR A 15 22.84 32.75 -19.42
N THR A 16 21.88 33.29 -18.69
CA THR A 16 22.03 34.52 -17.88
C THR A 16 20.85 34.64 -16.92
N LEU A 17 21.00 34.10 -15.69
CA LEU A 17 20.19 34.45 -14.49
C LEU A 17 20.68 33.67 -13.22
N ALA A 18 21.98 33.68 -12.98
CA ALA A 18 22.55 33.05 -11.79
C ALA A 18 23.51 33.96 -11.00
N HIS A 19 23.35 35.27 -11.04
CA HIS A 19 24.27 36.17 -10.35
C HIS A 19 23.65 37.22 -9.42
N ASP A 20 22.35 37.20 -9.16
CA ASP A 20 21.72 38.31 -8.40
C ASP A 20 21.20 37.94 -6.98
N TRP A 21 21.38 36.74 -6.50
CA TRP A 21 20.88 36.34 -5.16
C TRP A 21 21.91 36.44 -4.04
N ARG A 22 23.21 36.58 -4.33
CA ARG A 22 24.26 36.69 -3.28
C ARG A 22 24.44 38.10 -2.71
N LEU A 23 24.09 39.12 -3.43
CA LEU A 23 24.27 40.51 -2.96
C LEU A 23 23.12 41.04 -2.08
N PHE A 24 22.00 40.33 -1.99
CA PHE A 24 20.84 40.78 -1.19
C PHE A 24 20.84 40.32 0.26
N VAL A 25 21.68 39.38 0.60
CA VAL A 25 21.73 38.81 1.96
C VAL A 25 22.81 39.47 2.83
N GLU A 26 23.87 40.00 2.26
CA GLU A 26 25.00 40.62 3.05
C GLU A 26 24.69 42.05 3.55
N ASP A 27 23.78 42.77 2.92
CA ASP A 27 23.50 44.17 3.28
C ASP A 27 22.55 44.34 4.48
N LYS A 28 21.77 43.30 4.84
CA LYS A 28 20.89 43.34 6.03
C LYS A 28 21.56 42.94 7.36
N PHE A 29 22.69 42.24 7.32
CA PHE A 29 23.42 41.88 8.55
C PHE A 29 24.32 42.98 9.09
N MET A 30 24.74 43.97 8.29
CA MET A 30 25.60 45.06 8.73
C MET A 30 24.85 46.24 9.35
N GLN A 31 23.54 46.38 9.16
CA GLN A 31 22.78 47.51 9.74
C GLN A 31 22.31 47.25 11.19
N ILE A 32 22.34 46.01 11.69
CA ILE A 32 21.94 45.67 13.08
C ILE A 32 23.10 45.87 14.07
N ALA A 33 24.33 45.87 13.62
CA ALA A 33 25.51 46.02 14.49
C ALA A 33 25.89 47.46 14.83
N ALA A 34 25.27 48.49 14.20
CA ALA A 34 25.64 49.89 14.34
C ALA A 34 24.81 50.67 15.37
N VAL A 35 23.75 50.13 15.95
CA VAL A 35 22.83 50.83 16.86
C VAL A 35 23.16 50.66 18.34
N LEU A 36 24.09 49.76 18.71
CA LEU A 36 24.38 49.42 20.11
C LEU A 36 25.69 50.08 20.69
N ARG A 37 26.22 51.13 20.04
CA ARG A 37 27.37 51.88 20.55
C ARG A 37 27.13 53.37 20.70
N ARG A 38 26.16 53.79 21.51
CA ARG A 38 26.14 55.17 22.09
C ARG A 38 25.10 55.22 23.20
N THR A 39 25.54 54.93 24.44
CA THR A 39 25.19 55.68 25.65
C THR A 39 25.92 55.02 26.81
N GLY A 40 26.99 55.65 27.22
CA GLY A 40 27.63 55.34 28.50
C GLY A 40 26.93 56.13 29.60
N ALA A 41 26.56 55.43 30.66
CA ALA A 41 26.45 56.03 31.99
C ALA A 41 26.46 54.89 33.02
N SER A 42 27.52 54.82 33.82
CA SER A 42 27.71 53.91 34.93
C SER A 42 26.80 54.27 36.09
N VAL A 43 25.92 53.33 36.48
CA VAL A 43 25.33 53.33 37.84
C VAL A 43 25.49 51.92 38.42
N PHE A 44 26.40 51.77 39.40
CA PHE A 44 26.51 50.56 40.19
C PHE A 44 25.35 50.50 41.20
N ALA A 45 24.35 49.68 40.91
CA ALA A 45 23.36 49.23 41.90
C ALA A 45 23.58 47.73 42.12
N VAL A 46 24.12 47.36 43.27
CA VAL A 46 24.22 45.97 43.70
C VAL A 46 22.81 45.53 44.13
N LEU A 47 22.11 44.86 43.24
CA LEU A 47 20.89 44.12 43.55
C LEU A 47 21.25 42.63 43.63
N ALA A 48 21.20 42.05 44.81
CA ALA A 48 21.22 40.62 45.02
C ALA A 48 19.98 40.01 44.45
N LEU A 49 20.04 39.56 43.18
CA LEU A 49 18.99 38.76 42.57
C LEU A 49 19.18 37.31 43.00
N GLY A 50 18.30 36.87 43.90
CA GLY A 50 18.12 35.45 44.17
C GLY A 50 17.71 34.76 42.88
N CYS A 51 18.57 33.90 42.32
CA CYS A 51 18.24 33.01 41.22
C CYS A 51 17.22 31.99 41.68
N SER A 52 15.92 32.33 41.58
CA SER A 52 14.86 31.34 41.63
C SER A 52 14.87 30.61 40.25
N SER A 53 15.59 29.50 40.19
CA SER A 53 15.51 28.62 39.01
C SER A 53 14.11 28.07 38.90
N ALA A 54 13.30 28.58 37.97
CA ALA A 54 12.07 27.96 37.63
C ALA A 54 12.33 26.48 37.20
N PRO A 55 11.53 25.52 37.67
CA PRO A 55 11.71 24.14 37.26
C PRO A 55 11.59 24.07 35.75
N ALA A 56 12.49 23.31 35.10
CA ALA A 56 12.47 23.07 33.67
C ALA A 56 11.07 22.49 33.28
N PRO A 57 10.46 22.93 32.18
CA PRO A 57 9.19 22.35 31.73
C PRO A 57 9.36 20.83 31.52
N PRO A 58 8.36 20.03 31.88
CA PRO A 58 8.44 18.60 31.70
C PRO A 58 8.73 18.28 30.21
N PRO A 59 9.54 17.25 29.92
CA PRO A 59 9.82 16.88 28.52
C PRO A 59 8.50 16.62 27.80
N ALA A 60 8.40 17.16 26.58
CA ALA A 60 7.22 16.94 25.74
C ALA A 60 6.99 15.42 25.58
N PRO A 61 5.73 14.95 25.62
CA PRO A 61 5.43 13.53 25.45
C PRO A 61 6.02 13.06 24.11
N VAL A 62 6.92 12.07 24.17
CA VAL A 62 7.48 11.45 22.98
C VAL A 62 6.35 10.73 22.27
N SER A 63 5.94 11.23 21.10
CA SER A 63 4.97 10.50 20.28
C SER A 63 5.54 9.11 19.95
N PRO A 64 4.74 8.03 20.07
CA PRO A 64 5.19 6.70 19.70
C PRO A 64 5.77 6.69 18.28
N ALA A 65 6.85 5.93 18.07
CA ALA A 65 7.41 5.75 16.74
C ALA A 65 6.32 5.21 15.76
N ALA A 66 6.43 5.54 14.49
CA ALA A 66 5.53 4.99 13.48
C ALA A 66 5.87 3.51 13.27
N THR A 67 4.85 2.67 13.07
CA THR A 67 5.04 1.27 12.66
C THR A 67 5.51 1.22 11.21
N THR A 68 6.63 0.57 10.95
CA THR A 68 7.15 0.40 9.59
C THR A 68 6.50 -0.80 8.92
N ILE A 69 5.99 -0.62 7.70
CA ILE A 69 5.36 -1.69 6.92
C ILE A 69 5.87 -1.71 5.49
N LEU A 70 6.16 -2.91 4.98
CA LEU A 70 6.54 -3.15 3.59
C LEU A 70 5.47 -3.99 2.88
N PHE A 71 5.07 -3.55 1.70
CA PHE A 71 4.25 -4.31 0.77
C PHE A 71 5.14 -4.86 -0.35
N VAL A 72 5.16 -6.18 -0.52
CA VAL A 72 5.85 -6.86 -1.62
C VAL A 72 4.83 -7.57 -2.49
N GLY A 73 4.83 -7.30 -3.79
CA GLY A 73 3.86 -7.92 -4.69
C GLY A 73 3.95 -7.42 -6.13
N ASN A 74 2.86 -7.56 -6.85
CA ASN A 74 2.78 -7.24 -8.27
C ASN A 74 1.63 -6.25 -8.55
N SER A 75 1.04 -6.32 -9.75
CA SER A 75 -0.06 -5.46 -10.18
C SER A 75 -1.29 -5.51 -9.25
N PHE A 76 -1.48 -6.57 -8.51
CA PHE A 76 -2.54 -6.67 -7.51
C PHE A 76 -2.30 -5.73 -6.32
N ILE A 77 -1.05 -5.48 -5.94
CA ILE A 77 -0.68 -4.54 -4.86
C ILE A 77 -0.54 -3.10 -5.37
N TYR A 78 0.09 -2.90 -6.56
CA TYR A 78 0.27 -1.53 -7.03
C TYR A 78 -0.94 -0.93 -7.75
N GLY A 79 -2.03 -1.70 -7.93
CA GLY A 79 -3.28 -1.15 -8.43
C GLY A 79 -3.30 -0.89 -9.93
N ASP A 80 -2.77 -1.83 -10.74
CA ASP A 80 -2.81 -1.69 -12.21
C ASP A 80 -4.24 -1.83 -12.72
N PRO A 81 -4.80 -0.82 -13.39
CA PRO A 81 -6.17 -0.86 -13.87
C PRO A 81 -6.32 -1.41 -15.30
N ALA A 82 -5.27 -1.92 -15.94
CA ALA A 82 -5.27 -2.50 -17.29
C ALA A 82 -6.30 -1.86 -18.25
N GLY A 83 -6.01 -0.65 -18.70
CA GLY A 83 -6.85 0.08 -19.67
C GLY A 83 -7.95 0.95 -19.07
N ALA A 84 -8.15 0.98 -17.74
CA ALA A 84 -8.97 1.96 -17.04
C ALA A 84 -8.14 3.19 -16.64
N ALA A 85 -8.77 4.26 -16.13
CA ALA A 85 -8.04 5.38 -15.56
C ALA A 85 -7.20 4.91 -14.37
N PRO A 86 -5.89 5.20 -14.30
CA PRO A 86 -4.95 4.64 -13.32
C PRO A 86 -5.08 5.31 -11.95
N VAL A 87 -6.31 5.38 -11.42
CA VAL A 87 -6.64 6.12 -10.20
C VAL A 87 -5.91 5.53 -8.99
N VAL A 88 -5.92 4.21 -8.83
CA VAL A 88 -5.31 3.56 -7.66
C VAL A 88 -3.79 3.51 -7.79
N LYS A 89 -3.25 3.14 -8.94
CA LYS A 89 -1.80 3.03 -9.16
C LYS A 89 -1.05 4.30 -8.76
N PHE A 90 -1.59 5.46 -9.12
CA PHE A 90 -0.98 6.76 -8.84
C PHE A 90 -1.66 7.52 -7.69
N TYR A 91 -2.41 6.82 -6.85
CA TYR A 91 -3.02 7.42 -5.67
C TYR A 91 -1.94 7.86 -4.68
N ARG A 92 -1.84 9.16 -4.42
CA ARG A 92 -0.98 9.81 -3.43
C ARG A 92 0.44 9.21 -3.29
N PRO A 93 1.21 9.02 -4.37
CA PRO A 93 2.49 8.28 -4.33
C PRO A 93 3.52 8.94 -3.41
N ALA A 94 3.45 10.26 -3.21
CA ALA A 94 4.34 10.98 -2.30
C ALA A 94 4.13 10.66 -0.80
N THR A 95 3.10 9.90 -0.44
CA THR A 95 2.80 9.53 0.96
C THR A 95 3.42 8.20 1.38
N VAL A 96 4.00 7.47 0.45
CA VAL A 96 4.65 6.17 0.64
C VAL A 96 6.05 6.16 0.05
N THR A 97 6.87 5.19 0.42
CA THR A 97 8.20 5.00 -0.15
C THR A 97 8.16 3.89 -1.21
N ASP A 98 8.12 4.27 -2.46
CA ASP A 98 8.28 3.35 -3.59
C ASP A 98 9.77 3.02 -3.75
N LEU A 99 10.15 1.78 -3.41
CA LEU A 99 11.54 1.34 -3.41
C LEU A 99 12.13 1.14 -4.81
N ASN A 100 11.27 1.11 -5.84
CA ASN A 100 11.67 1.06 -7.23
C ASN A 100 11.78 2.46 -7.89
N GLY A 101 11.21 3.50 -7.26
CA GLY A 101 11.26 4.88 -7.75
C GLY A 101 10.38 5.12 -8.97
N GLU A 102 9.32 4.34 -9.16
CA GLU A 102 8.40 4.43 -10.30
C GLU A 102 7.25 5.41 -10.07
N GLY A 103 7.17 6.00 -8.87
CA GLY A 103 6.11 6.94 -8.50
C GLY A 103 4.75 6.26 -8.27
N ILE A 104 4.77 5.04 -7.77
CA ILE A 104 3.58 4.24 -7.48
C ILE A 104 3.10 4.51 -6.05
N GLY A 105 1.79 4.71 -5.89
CA GLY A 105 1.11 4.73 -4.59
C GLY A 105 0.38 3.41 -4.29
N GLY A 106 -0.56 3.05 -5.16
CA GLY A 106 -1.27 1.77 -5.12
C GLY A 106 -2.10 1.54 -3.86
N VAL A 107 -2.39 0.28 -3.60
CA VAL A 107 -3.03 -0.19 -2.36
C VAL A 107 -2.25 0.23 -1.11
N PRO A 108 -0.90 0.27 -1.09
CA PRO A 108 -0.12 0.81 0.02
C PRO A 108 -0.48 2.25 0.38
N ALA A 109 -0.71 3.12 -0.60
CA ALA A 109 -1.09 4.51 -0.33
C ALA A 109 -2.56 4.64 0.13
N LEU A 110 -3.47 3.77 -0.35
CA LEU A 110 -4.82 3.66 0.21
C LEU A 110 -4.76 3.26 1.69
N PHE A 111 -3.99 2.21 2.02
CA PHE A 111 -3.76 1.79 3.40
C PHE A 111 -3.18 2.92 4.26
N LYS A 112 -2.16 3.65 3.75
CA LYS A 112 -1.57 4.81 4.45
C LYS A 112 -2.62 5.86 4.76
N ALA A 113 -3.47 6.22 3.80
CA ALA A 113 -4.52 7.21 4.00
C ALA A 113 -5.56 6.75 5.02
N MET A 114 -6.00 5.49 4.97
CA MET A 114 -6.93 4.89 5.94
C MET A 114 -6.33 4.88 7.36
N THR A 115 -5.05 4.52 7.51
CA THR A 115 -4.38 4.54 8.83
C THR A 115 -4.25 5.95 9.39
N GLN A 116 -3.95 6.95 8.55
CA GLN A 116 -3.92 8.37 8.95
C GLN A 116 -5.29 8.84 9.43
N GLN A 117 -6.36 8.49 8.71
CA GLN A 117 -7.74 8.80 9.09
C GLN A 117 -8.10 8.17 10.44
N ALA A 118 -7.65 6.95 10.70
CA ALA A 118 -7.85 6.24 11.96
C ALA A 118 -6.94 6.73 13.11
N GLY A 119 -6.10 7.76 12.88
CA GLY A 119 -5.16 8.29 13.87
C GLY A 119 -3.96 7.36 14.14
N LEU A 120 -3.69 6.42 13.25
CA LEU A 120 -2.57 5.48 13.35
C LEU A 120 -1.35 6.00 12.56
N ARG A 121 -0.16 5.67 13.04
CA ARG A 121 1.09 6.10 12.43
C ARG A 121 1.80 4.90 11.81
N TYR A 122 1.83 4.86 10.48
CA TYR A 122 2.57 3.86 9.71
C TYR A 122 3.54 4.56 8.74
N ASP A 123 4.75 4.05 8.64
CA ASP A 123 5.69 4.39 7.57
C ASP A 123 5.62 3.26 6.54
N VAL A 124 5.00 3.57 5.41
CA VAL A 124 4.62 2.59 4.39
C VAL A 124 5.63 2.59 3.26
N SER A 125 6.18 1.42 2.96
CA SER A 125 7.03 1.17 1.79
C SER A 125 6.39 0.12 0.87
N LEU A 126 6.73 0.18 -0.42
CA LEU A 126 6.36 -0.86 -1.38
C LEU A 126 7.54 -1.25 -2.25
N GLU A 127 7.63 -2.53 -2.58
CA GLU A 127 8.48 -3.09 -3.62
C GLU A 127 7.59 -3.96 -4.52
N THR A 128 7.37 -3.54 -5.74
CA THR A 128 6.42 -4.19 -6.64
C THR A 128 7.00 -4.39 -8.02
N MET A 129 6.71 -5.55 -8.64
CA MET A 129 7.13 -5.87 -10.00
C MET A 129 5.95 -6.43 -10.80
N PRO A 130 5.67 -5.92 -12.01
CA PRO A 130 4.60 -6.42 -12.86
C PRO A 130 4.70 -7.92 -13.12
N GLY A 131 3.61 -8.68 -12.88
CA GLY A 131 3.53 -10.10 -13.16
C GLY A 131 4.51 -11.00 -12.37
N ALA A 132 5.14 -10.49 -11.33
CA ALA A 132 6.11 -11.24 -10.53
C ALA A 132 5.45 -12.07 -9.42
N GLY A 133 6.07 -13.20 -9.11
CA GLY A 133 5.84 -13.92 -7.86
C GLY A 133 6.96 -13.65 -6.86
N LEU A 134 6.86 -14.26 -5.67
CA LEU A 134 7.86 -14.10 -4.60
C LEU A 134 9.25 -14.63 -4.99
N ASP A 135 9.33 -15.56 -5.94
CA ASP A 135 10.56 -16.03 -6.55
C ASP A 135 11.36 -14.91 -7.20
N ALA A 136 10.71 -14.11 -8.04
CA ALA A 136 11.34 -12.99 -8.72
C ALA A 136 11.77 -11.88 -7.74
N HIS A 137 10.96 -11.61 -6.70
CA HIS A 137 11.31 -10.66 -5.64
C HIS A 137 12.53 -11.12 -4.84
N TYR A 138 12.57 -12.42 -4.48
CA TYR A 138 13.73 -12.99 -3.80
C TYR A 138 14.99 -12.90 -4.66
N ASP A 139 14.92 -13.34 -5.92
CA ASP A 139 16.09 -13.43 -6.77
C ASP A 139 16.64 -12.05 -7.19
N LYS A 140 15.78 -11.05 -7.36
CA LYS A 140 16.15 -9.75 -7.96
C LYS A 140 16.14 -8.57 -6.99
N LYS A 141 15.38 -8.65 -5.89
CA LYS A 141 15.08 -7.51 -5.01
C LYS A 141 15.41 -7.77 -3.55
N LEU A 142 16.02 -8.91 -3.19
CA LEU A 142 16.31 -9.29 -1.82
C LEU A 142 17.04 -8.18 -1.05
N ALA A 143 18.05 -7.55 -1.64
CA ALA A 143 18.81 -6.47 -1.00
C ALA A 143 17.97 -5.21 -0.70
N VAL A 144 16.92 -4.98 -1.49
CA VAL A 144 16.00 -3.84 -1.29
C VAL A 144 14.97 -4.18 -0.22
N ILE A 145 14.49 -5.43 -0.18
CA ILE A 145 13.47 -5.94 0.73
C ILE A 145 14.03 -6.18 2.14
N SER A 146 15.27 -6.71 2.25
CA SER A 146 15.89 -7.13 3.53
C SER A 146 16.28 -5.95 4.40
N LYS A 147 15.29 -5.35 5.06
CA LYS A 147 15.45 -4.24 6.03
C LYS A 147 14.60 -4.53 7.27
N PRO A 148 14.85 -3.86 8.40
CA PRO A 148 14.13 -4.08 9.66
C PRO A 148 12.75 -3.42 9.63
N TYR A 149 11.76 -4.08 9.05
CA TYR A 149 10.36 -3.68 9.11
C TYR A 149 9.67 -4.32 10.32
N ASP A 150 8.64 -3.65 10.86
CA ASP A 150 7.76 -4.21 11.89
C ASP A 150 6.74 -5.17 11.28
N VAL A 151 6.22 -4.83 10.08
CA VAL A 151 5.23 -5.63 9.35
C VAL A 151 5.66 -5.78 7.90
N VAL A 152 5.51 -6.99 7.33
CA VAL A 152 5.73 -7.23 5.90
C VAL A 152 4.56 -8.01 5.32
N LEU A 153 4.00 -7.49 4.23
CA LEU A 153 2.94 -8.14 3.46
C LEU A 153 3.55 -8.74 2.19
N LEU A 154 3.32 -10.03 1.96
CA LEU A 154 3.83 -10.77 0.81
C LEU A 154 2.66 -11.24 -0.07
N GLN A 155 2.66 -10.87 -1.35
CA GLN A 155 1.72 -11.31 -2.36
C GLN A 155 2.50 -11.90 -3.54
N SER A 156 2.10 -13.08 -4.00
CA SER A 156 2.75 -13.83 -5.10
C SER A 156 1.88 -13.82 -6.37
N TYR A 157 2.10 -14.75 -7.27
CA TYR A 157 1.25 -14.96 -8.44
C TYR A 157 -0.22 -15.15 -8.05
N SER A 158 -1.13 -14.49 -8.75
CA SER A 158 -2.58 -14.61 -8.52
C SER A 158 -3.11 -16.03 -8.74
N THR A 159 -2.41 -16.85 -9.52
CA THR A 159 -2.70 -18.27 -9.76
C THR A 159 -1.85 -19.21 -8.90
N LEU A 160 -1.10 -18.71 -7.89
CA LEU A 160 -0.09 -19.38 -7.07
C LEU A 160 1.19 -19.74 -7.84
N ASP A 161 1.08 -20.23 -9.04
CA ASP A 161 2.19 -20.56 -9.95
C ASP A 161 1.78 -20.14 -11.38
N ALA A 162 2.69 -19.50 -12.11
CA ALA A 162 2.43 -19.02 -13.46
C ALA A 162 2.35 -20.16 -14.50
N ALA A 163 3.10 -21.24 -14.30
CA ALA A 163 3.18 -22.39 -15.21
C ALA A 163 2.23 -23.52 -14.81
N LYS A 164 1.88 -23.61 -13.52
CA LYS A 164 1.02 -24.65 -12.94
C LYS A 164 -0.01 -24.00 -12.00
N PRO A 165 -1.05 -23.36 -12.55
CA PRO A 165 -2.08 -22.70 -11.74
C PRO A 165 -2.64 -23.62 -10.65
N GLY A 166 -2.77 -23.07 -9.43
CA GLY A 166 -3.22 -23.82 -8.26
C GLY A 166 -2.11 -24.52 -7.47
N ASN A 167 -0.87 -24.64 -7.99
CA ASN A 167 0.23 -25.26 -7.27
C ASN A 167 0.89 -24.28 -6.28
N PRO A 168 0.89 -24.54 -4.96
CA PRO A 168 1.46 -23.63 -3.96
C PRO A 168 2.97 -23.82 -3.70
N GLU A 169 3.65 -24.77 -4.33
CA GLU A 169 5.05 -25.12 -4.01
C GLU A 169 6.00 -23.92 -4.10
N SER A 170 5.89 -23.10 -5.17
CA SER A 170 6.70 -21.90 -5.33
C SER A 170 6.39 -20.88 -4.24
N LEU A 171 5.12 -20.63 -3.97
CA LEU A 171 4.69 -19.75 -2.88
C LEU A 171 5.27 -20.19 -1.53
N ILE A 172 5.11 -21.46 -1.17
CA ILE A 172 5.62 -22.00 0.11
C ILE A 172 7.13 -21.80 0.21
N LYS A 173 7.88 -22.21 -0.82
CA LYS A 173 9.34 -22.11 -0.84
C LYS A 173 9.82 -20.67 -0.64
N TYR A 174 9.35 -19.74 -1.48
CA TYR A 174 9.87 -18.38 -1.48
C TYR A 174 9.34 -17.53 -0.32
N THR A 175 8.18 -17.84 0.21
CA THR A 175 7.72 -17.31 1.50
C THR A 175 8.71 -17.63 2.61
N GLY A 176 9.20 -18.87 2.69
CA GLY A 176 10.18 -19.28 3.70
C GLY A 176 11.54 -18.57 3.54
N LEU A 177 12.03 -18.46 2.32
CA LEU A 177 13.30 -17.78 2.03
C LEU A 177 13.24 -16.28 2.36
N LEU A 178 12.15 -15.60 1.99
CA LEU A 178 11.93 -14.19 2.34
C LEU A 178 11.76 -14.01 3.85
N ALA A 179 11.00 -14.90 4.50
CA ALA A 179 10.82 -14.85 5.95
C ALA A 179 12.14 -15.01 6.71
N GLN A 180 13.02 -15.90 6.26
CA GLN A 180 14.36 -16.06 6.83
C GLN A 180 15.18 -14.78 6.71
N ALA A 181 15.18 -14.16 5.53
CA ALA A 181 15.92 -12.93 5.29
C ALA A 181 15.37 -11.74 6.11
N LEU A 182 14.06 -11.61 6.24
CA LEU A 182 13.40 -10.56 7.01
C LEU A 182 13.63 -10.74 8.52
N ARG A 183 13.50 -11.96 9.04
CA ARG A 183 13.76 -12.27 10.45
C ARG A 183 15.22 -12.07 10.84
N ALA A 184 16.16 -12.18 9.91
CA ALA A 184 17.55 -11.84 10.13
C ALA A 184 17.78 -10.32 10.37
N GLN A 185 16.87 -9.47 9.86
CA GLN A 185 16.90 -8.02 10.07
C GLN A 185 16.08 -7.59 11.29
N ASN A 186 14.93 -8.19 11.50
CA ASN A 186 14.07 -8.00 12.66
C ASN A 186 13.46 -9.35 13.09
N PRO A 187 13.93 -9.99 14.16
CA PRO A 187 13.38 -11.27 14.63
C PRO A 187 11.89 -11.25 14.97
N GLU A 188 11.36 -10.06 15.34
CA GLU A 188 9.96 -9.86 15.74
C GLU A 188 9.06 -9.40 14.55
N VAL A 189 9.56 -9.45 13.31
CA VAL A 189 8.77 -9.01 12.15
C VAL A 189 7.48 -9.81 12.01
N ASP A 190 6.34 -9.10 11.90
CA ASP A 190 5.03 -9.68 11.60
C ASP A 190 4.91 -9.86 10.07
N ILE A 191 5.02 -11.11 9.61
CA ILE A 191 4.89 -11.43 8.18
C ILE A 191 3.50 -11.96 7.90
N ARG A 192 2.81 -11.33 6.95
CA ARG A 192 1.47 -11.71 6.51
C ARG A 192 1.42 -11.92 5.01
N LEU A 193 0.54 -12.82 4.59
CA LEU A 193 0.37 -13.20 3.19
C LEU A 193 -0.96 -12.63 2.68
N VAL A 194 -0.97 -12.04 1.49
CA VAL A 194 -2.18 -11.45 0.88
C VAL A 194 -2.74 -12.41 -0.15
N ALA A 195 -3.81 -13.13 0.20
CA ALA A 195 -4.52 -14.04 -0.71
C ALA A 195 -5.48 -13.24 -1.60
N THR A 196 -5.26 -13.29 -2.91
CA THR A 196 -5.96 -12.48 -3.90
C THR A 196 -7.31 -13.08 -4.32
N TRP A 197 -8.06 -12.34 -5.13
CA TRP A 197 -9.40 -12.69 -5.64
C TRP A 197 -9.36 -13.63 -6.84
N SER A 198 -10.53 -14.19 -7.16
CA SER A 198 -10.75 -14.93 -8.41
C SER A 198 -10.64 -14.02 -9.62
N ARG A 199 -9.83 -14.42 -10.59
CA ARG A 199 -9.76 -13.78 -11.89
C ARG A 199 -10.89 -14.28 -12.77
N ALA A 200 -11.73 -13.38 -13.27
CA ALA A 200 -12.85 -13.76 -14.12
C ALA A 200 -12.39 -14.39 -15.45
N ASP A 201 -11.22 -13.98 -15.98
CA ASP A 201 -10.61 -14.61 -17.16
C ASP A 201 -10.25 -16.09 -16.93
N GLN A 202 -9.90 -16.48 -15.71
CA GLN A 202 -9.59 -17.87 -15.36
C GLN A 202 -10.84 -18.72 -15.15
N SER A 203 -11.97 -18.12 -14.77
CA SER A 203 -13.21 -18.82 -14.48
C SER A 203 -14.16 -18.89 -15.68
N TYR A 204 -14.19 -17.85 -16.53
CA TYR A 204 -15.17 -17.75 -17.62
C TYR A 204 -14.57 -17.91 -19.03
N GLN A 205 -13.25 -17.73 -19.21
CA GLN A 205 -12.62 -17.91 -20.52
C GLN A 205 -12.15 -19.35 -20.72
N ALA A 206 -12.42 -19.89 -21.93
CA ALA A 206 -11.93 -21.22 -22.29
C ALA A 206 -10.39 -21.27 -22.23
N GLY A 207 -9.86 -22.25 -21.52
CA GLY A 207 -8.43 -22.39 -21.25
C GLY A 207 -7.97 -21.83 -19.90
N GLY A 208 -8.83 -21.10 -19.17
CA GLY A 208 -8.57 -20.75 -17.77
C GLY A 208 -8.52 -21.98 -16.86
N ALA A 209 -7.67 -21.95 -15.85
CA ALA A 209 -7.46 -23.11 -14.98
C ALA A 209 -8.70 -23.47 -14.13
N TRP A 210 -9.60 -22.50 -13.93
CA TRP A 210 -10.87 -22.67 -13.20
C TRP A 210 -12.09 -22.53 -14.14
N TYR A 211 -11.88 -22.76 -15.45
CA TYR A 211 -12.95 -22.64 -16.43
C TYR A 211 -14.15 -23.54 -16.10
N GLY A 212 -15.35 -22.95 -16.09
CA GLY A 212 -16.60 -23.64 -15.78
C GLY A 212 -16.84 -23.94 -14.30
N GLN A 213 -15.93 -23.54 -13.40
CA GLN A 213 -16.17 -23.58 -11.96
C GLN A 213 -16.89 -22.30 -11.48
N PRO A 214 -17.56 -22.34 -10.32
CA PRO A 214 -18.10 -21.13 -9.68
C PRO A 214 -17.01 -20.06 -9.49
N ILE A 215 -17.39 -18.79 -9.59
CA ILE A 215 -16.43 -17.67 -9.53
C ILE A 215 -15.63 -17.62 -8.23
N ASP A 216 -16.18 -18.11 -7.14
CA ASP A 216 -15.52 -18.16 -5.84
C ASP A 216 -14.44 -19.24 -5.72
N ALA A 217 -14.47 -20.27 -6.59
CA ALA A 217 -13.61 -21.44 -6.50
C ALA A 217 -12.12 -21.10 -6.55
N MET A 218 -11.70 -20.22 -7.48
CA MET A 218 -10.30 -19.84 -7.60
C MET A 218 -9.79 -19.14 -6.33
N ALA A 219 -10.53 -18.20 -5.76
CA ALA A 219 -10.12 -17.50 -4.55
C ALA A 219 -9.98 -18.46 -3.36
N LEU A 220 -10.86 -19.46 -3.25
CA LEU A 220 -10.78 -20.50 -2.22
C LEU A 220 -9.57 -21.41 -2.41
N ASP A 221 -9.23 -21.78 -3.65
CA ASP A 221 -8.01 -22.54 -3.96
C ASP A 221 -6.75 -21.75 -3.65
N VAL A 222 -6.71 -20.49 -4.07
CA VAL A 222 -5.63 -19.56 -3.75
C VAL A 222 -5.47 -19.45 -2.24
N ARG A 223 -6.56 -19.26 -1.51
CA ARG A 223 -6.54 -19.19 -0.05
C ARG A 223 -5.93 -20.44 0.58
N ARG A 224 -6.29 -21.65 0.13
CA ARG A 224 -5.67 -22.90 0.63
C ARG A 224 -4.16 -22.94 0.42
N GLY A 225 -3.68 -22.45 -0.73
CA GLY A 225 -2.25 -22.34 -1.00
C GLY A 225 -1.53 -21.38 -0.04
N TYR A 226 -2.15 -20.25 0.24
CA TYR A 226 -1.61 -19.27 1.19
C TYR A 226 -1.66 -19.77 2.65
N ASP A 227 -2.71 -20.49 3.04
CA ASP A 227 -2.80 -21.14 4.35
C ASP A 227 -1.71 -22.21 4.52
N ALA A 228 -1.44 -23.00 3.48
CA ALA A 228 -0.35 -23.99 3.48
C ALA A 228 1.02 -23.30 3.65
N ALA A 229 1.26 -22.17 2.97
CA ALA A 229 2.49 -21.40 3.12
C ALA A 229 2.61 -20.80 4.54
N ALA A 230 1.53 -20.24 5.07
CA ALA A 230 1.50 -19.70 6.43
C ALA A 230 1.77 -20.80 7.49
N ALA A 231 1.14 -21.94 7.35
CA ALA A 231 1.34 -23.09 8.24
C ALA A 231 2.77 -23.63 8.20
N ALA A 232 3.35 -23.77 7.00
CA ALA A 232 4.72 -24.28 6.81
C ALA A 232 5.79 -23.38 7.49
N HIS A 233 5.52 -22.08 7.67
CA HIS A 233 6.47 -21.11 8.24
C HIS A 233 6.03 -20.52 9.58
N GLY A 234 4.96 -21.05 10.18
CA GLY A 234 4.48 -20.67 11.51
C GLY A 234 3.91 -19.26 11.58
N PHE A 235 3.29 -18.77 10.51
CA PHE A 235 2.60 -17.47 10.50
C PHE A 235 1.22 -17.62 11.13
N LYS A 236 1.13 -17.30 12.40
CA LYS A 236 -0.13 -17.39 13.13
C LYS A 236 -1.08 -16.29 12.64
N ASP A 237 -2.28 -16.71 12.19
CA ASP A 237 -3.27 -15.80 11.58
C ASP A 237 -2.74 -14.98 10.40
N GLY A 238 -1.73 -15.51 9.70
CA GLY A 238 -0.89 -14.79 8.75
C GLY A 238 -1.48 -14.54 7.37
N VAL A 239 -2.72 -14.97 7.07
CA VAL A 239 -3.33 -14.76 5.74
C VAL A 239 -4.38 -13.66 5.80
N ILE A 240 -4.29 -12.70 4.88
CA ILE A 240 -5.25 -11.63 4.66
C ILE A 240 -6.24 -12.10 3.59
N PRO A 241 -7.54 -12.24 3.90
CA PRO A 241 -8.51 -12.97 3.07
C PRO A 241 -9.19 -12.03 2.05
N VAL A 242 -8.41 -11.43 1.13
CA VAL A 242 -8.96 -10.48 0.15
C VAL A 242 -9.92 -11.15 -0.82
N GLY A 243 -9.56 -12.34 -1.33
CA GLY A 243 -10.41 -13.09 -2.25
C GLY A 243 -11.76 -13.48 -1.65
N GLU A 244 -11.78 -13.87 -0.38
CA GLU A 244 -13.03 -14.18 0.31
C GLU A 244 -13.87 -12.94 0.60
N ALA A 245 -13.25 -11.77 0.82
CA ALA A 245 -14.00 -10.51 0.92
C ALA A 245 -14.71 -10.16 -0.40
N TRP A 246 -14.05 -10.42 -1.55
CA TRP A 246 -14.66 -10.30 -2.87
C TRP A 246 -15.80 -11.29 -3.05
N ASN A 247 -15.59 -12.57 -2.76
CA ASN A 247 -16.63 -13.61 -2.81
C ASN A 247 -17.85 -13.23 -1.98
N ARG A 248 -17.65 -12.65 -0.80
CA ARG A 248 -18.73 -12.17 0.06
C ARG A 248 -19.52 -11.02 -0.56
N ALA A 249 -18.85 -10.05 -1.19
CA ALA A 249 -19.50 -8.93 -1.87
C ALA A 249 -20.33 -9.42 -3.08
N ILE A 250 -19.81 -10.40 -3.83
CA ILE A 250 -20.49 -11.04 -4.95
C ILE A 250 -21.70 -11.84 -4.45
N ALA A 251 -21.52 -12.70 -3.46
CA ALA A 251 -22.60 -13.54 -2.93
C ALA A 251 -23.74 -12.71 -2.32
N ALA A 252 -23.45 -11.53 -1.80
CA ALA A 252 -24.46 -10.60 -1.29
C ALA A 252 -25.16 -9.77 -2.38
N GLY A 253 -24.75 -9.89 -3.64
CA GLY A 253 -25.31 -9.14 -4.77
C GLY A 253 -24.89 -7.67 -4.83
N LEU A 254 -23.90 -7.25 -4.01
CA LEU A 254 -23.31 -5.92 -4.13
C LEU A 254 -22.45 -5.81 -5.39
N ALA A 255 -21.67 -6.85 -5.68
CA ALA A 255 -20.82 -6.92 -6.85
C ALA A 255 -21.35 -7.92 -7.86
N ASP A 256 -21.16 -7.60 -9.13
CA ASP A 256 -21.48 -8.52 -10.21
C ASP A 256 -20.55 -9.74 -10.18
N ALA A 257 -21.08 -10.92 -10.52
CA ALA A 257 -20.31 -12.16 -10.52
C ALA A 257 -19.55 -12.42 -11.83
N ASN A 258 -20.04 -11.85 -12.94
CA ASN A 258 -19.51 -12.11 -14.28
C ASN A 258 -19.34 -10.83 -15.11
N PRO A 259 -18.15 -10.24 -15.19
CA PRO A 259 -17.95 -8.98 -15.91
C PRO A 259 -18.11 -9.09 -17.43
N TYR A 260 -18.32 -10.30 -18.00
CA TYR A 260 -18.44 -10.52 -19.45
C TYR A 260 -19.86 -10.45 -19.99
N ASP A 261 -20.89 -10.53 -19.16
CA ASP A 261 -22.29 -10.47 -19.59
C ASP A 261 -22.98 -9.13 -19.25
N GLY A 262 -22.18 -8.16 -18.77
CA GLY A 262 -22.64 -6.84 -18.35
C GLY A 262 -22.82 -6.76 -16.84
N ILE A 263 -22.82 -5.53 -16.31
CA ILE A 263 -22.96 -5.32 -14.86
C ILE A 263 -24.43 -5.19 -14.50
N GLY A 264 -24.90 -6.00 -13.56
CA GLY A 264 -26.27 -6.00 -13.08
C GLY A 264 -26.69 -4.65 -12.50
N ALA A 265 -27.97 -4.32 -12.64
CA ALA A 265 -28.53 -3.06 -12.16
C ALA A 265 -28.31 -2.92 -10.64
N GLY A 266 -27.66 -1.84 -10.21
CA GLY A 266 -27.34 -1.59 -8.81
C GLY A 266 -26.14 -2.35 -8.25
N GLN A 267 -25.45 -3.11 -9.10
CA GLN A 267 -24.21 -3.79 -8.73
C GLN A 267 -22.98 -3.00 -9.17
N VAL A 268 -21.85 -3.25 -8.53
CA VAL A 268 -20.55 -2.71 -8.93
C VAL A 268 -19.71 -3.79 -9.61
N ASN A 269 -18.81 -3.37 -10.51
CA ASN A 269 -17.78 -4.25 -11.02
C ASN A 269 -16.54 -4.16 -10.12
N LEU A 270 -16.11 -5.28 -9.54
CA LEU A 270 -14.86 -5.34 -8.79
C LEU A 270 -13.63 -5.48 -9.68
N TRP A 271 -13.80 -5.99 -10.92
CA TRP A 271 -12.71 -6.12 -11.88
C TRP A 271 -12.55 -4.88 -12.75
N ALA A 272 -11.33 -4.64 -13.19
CA ALA A 272 -11.03 -3.73 -14.28
C ALA A 272 -11.53 -4.29 -15.62
N PRO A 273 -11.50 -3.49 -16.72
CA PRO A 273 -12.01 -3.95 -18.04
C PRO A 273 -11.36 -5.21 -18.59
N ASP A 274 -10.17 -5.59 -18.12
CA ASP A 274 -9.48 -6.84 -18.50
C ASP A 274 -10.03 -8.08 -17.77
N ALA A 275 -10.99 -7.92 -16.86
CA ALA A 275 -11.57 -8.99 -16.05
C ALA A 275 -10.54 -9.80 -15.22
N TYR A 276 -9.39 -9.18 -14.96
CA TYR A 276 -8.24 -9.75 -14.30
C TYR A 276 -7.83 -8.91 -13.10
N HIS A 277 -7.47 -7.64 -13.35
CA HIS A 277 -7.08 -6.69 -12.31
C HIS A 277 -8.30 -6.12 -11.58
N GLY A 278 -8.08 -5.49 -10.44
CA GLY A 278 -9.14 -4.81 -9.70
C GLY A 278 -9.54 -3.48 -10.34
N SER A 279 -10.82 -3.15 -10.24
CA SER A 279 -11.30 -1.78 -10.40
C SER A 279 -10.96 -0.95 -9.16
N ALA A 280 -11.34 0.33 -9.14
CA ALA A 280 -11.26 1.14 -7.92
C ALA A 280 -12.03 0.49 -6.75
N HIS A 281 -13.20 -0.09 -6.99
CA HIS A 281 -13.97 -0.80 -5.96
C HIS A 281 -13.24 -2.05 -5.45
N GLY A 282 -12.63 -2.81 -6.35
CA GLY A 282 -11.88 -4.02 -6.01
C GLY A 282 -10.65 -3.71 -5.15
N TYR A 283 -9.84 -2.74 -5.55
CA TYR A 283 -8.66 -2.34 -4.79
C TYR A 283 -9.02 -1.64 -3.47
N TYR A 284 -10.13 -0.91 -3.43
CA TYR A 284 -10.62 -0.35 -2.16
C TYR A 284 -11.00 -1.46 -1.18
N LEU A 285 -11.72 -2.51 -1.64
CA LEU A 285 -12.07 -3.66 -0.81
C LEU A 285 -10.82 -4.41 -0.32
N GLU A 286 -9.80 -4.55 -1.15
CA GLU A 286 -8.50 -5.08 -0.75
C GLU A 286 -7.86 -4.23 0.34
N ALA A 287 -7.76 -2.90 0.13
CA ALA A 287 -7.18 -1.98 1.10
C ALA A 287 -7.91 -2.01 2.45
N LEU A 288 -9.25 -2.09 2.44
CA LEU A 288 -10.08 -2.25 3.66
C LEU A 288 -9.78 -3.56 4.39
N THR A 289 -9.64 -4.66 3.64
CA THR A 289 -9.34 -5.98 4.21
C THR A 289 -7.95 -6.00 4.83
N ILE A 290 -6.95 -5.41 4.15
CA ILE A 290 -5.59 -5.23 4.67
C ILE A 290 -5.62 -4.32 5.89
N PHE A 291 -6.30 -3.17 5.83
CA PHE A 291 -6.42 -2.23 6.94
C PHE A 291 -6.97 -2.91 8.20
N GLY A 292 -8.10 -3.59 8.08
CA GLY A 292 -8.71 -4.28 9.22
C GLY A 292 -7.81 -5.40 9.78
N LYS A 293 -7.21 -6.23 8.92
CA LYS A 293 -6.37 -7.34 9.37
C LYS A 293 -5.06 -6.87 10.01
N VAL A 294 -4.41 -5.85 9.45
CA VAL A 294 -3.12 -5.35 9.96
C VAL A 294 -3.30 -4.53 11.24
N THR A 295 -4.30 -3.66 11.28
CA THR A 295 -4.48 -2.72 12.40
C THR A 295 -5.35 -3.25 13.53
N GLY A 296 -6.13 -4.31 13.29
CA GLY A 296 -7.16 -4.79 14.20
C GLY A 296 -8.37 -3.85 14.32
N ARG A 297 -8.45 -2.79 13.49
CA ARG A 297 -9.57 -1.85 13.47
C ARG A 297 -10.67 -2.37 12.57
N ASP A 298 -11.91 -2.14 12.98
CA ASP A 298 -13.06 -2.42 12.14
C ASP A 298 -13.07 -1.45 10.94
N PRO A 299 -13.06 -1.95 9.68
CA PRO A 299 -13.09 -1.08 8.50
C PRO A 299 -14.28 -0.09 8.48
N ARG A 300 -15.40 -0.42 9.11
CA ARG A 300 -16.58 0.45 9.20
C ARG A 300 -16.33 1.73 10.01
N THR A 301 -15.28 1.77 10.82
CA THR A 301 -14.88 2.99 11.55
C THR A 301 -14.37 4.11 10.66
N LEU A 302 -14.05 3.82 9.39
CA LEU A 302 -13.72 4.84 8.38
C LEU A 302 -14.96 5.66 7.98
N GLY A 303 -16.16 5.11 8.13
CA GLY A 303 -17.42 5.77 7.83
C GLY A 303 -17.76 5.79 6.33
N ALA A 304 -19.04 5.95 6.01
CA ALA A 304 -19.51 5.94 4.62
C ALA A 304 -18.94 7.14 3.81
N ASP A 305 -18.76 8.31 4.44
CA ASP A 305 -18.15 9.50 3.81
C ASP A 305 -16.62 9.43 3.77
N ASP A 306 -16.05 8.22 3.67
CA ASP A 306 -14.62 8.00 3.62
C ASP A 306 -13.96 8.85 2.49
N PRO A 307 -13.04 9.77 2.83
CA PRO A 307 -12.36 10.58 1.83
C PRO A 307 -11.53 9.76 0.85
N VAL A 308 -10.99 8.59 1.27
CA VAL A 308 -10.23 7.68 0.39
C VAL A 308 -11.15 7.14 -0.71
N ALA A 309 -12.33 6.63 -0.35
CA ALA A 309 -13.32 6.14 -1.30
C ALA A 309 -13.73 7.23 -2.30
N ARG A 310 -14.07 8.43 -1.79
CA ARG A 310 -14.48 9.56 -2.63
C ARG A 310 -13.39 9.98 -3.62
N GLU A 311 -12.13 10.03 -3.20
CA GLU A 311 -11.00 10.43 -4.07
C GLU A 311 -10.75 9.46 -5.22
N ILE A 312 -11.10 8.19 -5.05
CA ILE A 312 -11.02 7.18 -6.12
C ILE A 312 -12.35 6.94 -6.84
N GLY A 313 -13.35 7.81 -6.61
CA GLY A 313 -14.61 7.83 -7.35
C GLY A 313 -15.68 6.86 -6.84
N ILE A 314 -15.59 6.42 -5.57
CA ILE A 314 -16.59 5.54 -4.94
C ILE A 314 -17.57 6.39 -4.13
N ASP A 315 -18.86 6.20 -4.36
CA ASP A 315 -19.91 6.89 -3.59
C ASP A 315 -20.04 6.35 -2.16
N ALA A 316 -20.69 7.15 -1.27
CA ALA A 316 -20.78 6.85 0.14
C ALA A 316 -21.55 5.55 0.44
N ALA A 317 -22.60 5.24 -0.32
CA ALA A 317 -23.39 4.01 -0.10
C ALA A 317 -22.57 2.77 -0.44
N THR A 318 -21.89 2.79 -1.59
CA THR A 318 -20.97 1.73 -2.02
C THR A 318 -19.79 1.58 -1.08
N ALA A 319 -19.18 2.69 -0.63
CA ALA A 319 -18.07 2.66 0.34
C ALA A 319 -18.49 1.99 1.64
N GLY A 320 -19.63 2.38 2.22
CA GLY A 320 -20.17 1.77 3.43
C GLY A 320 -20.47 0.27 3.28
N ALA A 321 -21.00 -0.14 2.12
CA ALA A 321 -21.28 -1.55 1.85
C ALA A 321 -19.97 -2.37 1.74
N LEU A 322 -18.95 -1.89 1.02
CA LEU A 322 -17.65 -2.55 0.91
C LEU A 322 -16.94 -2.65 2.28
N GLN A 323 -17.00 -1.59 3.11
CA GLN A 323 -16.50 -1.63 4.49
C GLN A 323 -17.21 -2.72 5.30
N GLY A 324 -18.54 -2.86 5.14
CA GLY A 324 -19.33 -3.90 5.78
C GLY A 324 -18.88 -5.31 5.39
N HIS A 325 -18.62 -5.55 4.09
CA HIS A 325 -18.16 -6.85 3.60
C HIS A 325 -16.74 -7.19 4.06
N ALA A 326 -15.81 -6.23 4.07
CA ALA A 326 -14.48 -6.40 4.64
C ALA A 326 -14.55 -6.75 6.13
N ALA A 327 -15.35 -6.01 6.92
CA ALA A 327 -15.53 -6.27 8.34
C ALA A 327 -16.14 -7.66 8.60
N ALA A 328 -17.18 -8.03 7.85
CA ALA A 328 -17.82 -9.34 7.96
C ALA A 328 -16.85 -10.49 7.61
N GLN A 329 -16.00 -10.31 6.60
CA GLN A 329 -14.98 -11.31 6.25
C GLN A 329 -13.93 -11.47 7.36
N LEU A 330 -13.46 -10.36 7.93
CA LEU A 330 -12.46 -10.39 9.01
C LEU A 330 -13.01 -10.98 10.32
N ALA A 331 -14.33 -10.88 10.56
CA ALA A 331 -15.00 -11.50 11.71
C ALA A 331 -15.34 -12.99 11.48
N ALA A 332 -15.33 -13.46 10.24
CA ALA A 332 -15.62 -14.86 9.93
C ALA A 332 -14.49 -15.78 10.44
N LYS A 333 -14.86 -16.93 10.98
CA LYS A 333 -13.87 -17.96 11.29
C LYS A 333 -13.32 -18.54 9.98
N PRO A 334 -12.03 -18.89 9.90
CA PRO A 334 -11.50 -19.60 8.74
C PRO A 334 -12.32 -20.88 8.49
N GLU A 335 -12.87 -21.05 7.29
CA GLU A 335 -13.69 -22.22 6.94
C GLU A 335 -12.92 -23.53 6.93
N HIS A 336 -11.58 -23.49 7.06
CA HIS A 336 -10.68 -24.65 6.94
C HIS A 336 -9.93 -25.02 8.23
N ALA A 337 -10.38 -24.59 9.40
CA ALA A 337 -9.75 -24.96 10.68
C ALA A 337 -10.07 -26.41 11.15
N GLY A 338 -10.57 -27.26 10.26
CA GLY A 338 -11.00 -28.61 10.68
C GLY A 338 -11.31 -29.57 9.55
N GLN A 339 -10.35 -29.95 8.71
CA GLN A 339 -10.37 -31.23 7.99
C GLN A 339 -8.96 -31.76 7.84
#